data_eea18f08eece7eaeb69d4f66da384c71
#
_entry.id   eea18f08eece7eaeb69d4f66da384c71
#
_cell.length_a   1.000
_cell.length_b   1.000
_cell.length_c   1.000
_cell.angle_alpha   90.00
_cell.angle_beta   90.00
_cell.angle_gamma   90.00
#
_symmetry.space_group_name_H-M   'P 1'
#
loop_
_entity.id
_entity.type
_entity.pdbx_description
1 polymer ?
#
loop_
_entity_poly.entity_id
_entity_poly.type
_entity_poly.pdbx_seq_one_letter_code
_entity_poly.pdbx_strand_id
1 'polypeptide(L)'
;TQPLQESYDNGKTDEFVEPTVICKDGQPLSLVKANDSVIFFNFRPDRAREMTRAFCDDKFTGFERKTGFIPLTFVCFKDYDESIPNKKVAFKKENIKNTFGEFLANHGKKQLRLAETEKYAHVTFFFNGGVEDPNVDEFRLLVNSPKDVATYDLKPEMSAPEVGMDLVEAIKSDKYDVIIINFANPDMVGHTGVIPAAIKAVEKVDELVGKAVDAVKDVDGVLFICADHGNAEKMIDYETGAPHTAHTTNPVPFILVNYDDSYTLRGKSGRSYTYRNYGT
;
A
#
# COMPACT_ATOMS: atom_id res chain seq x y z
N THR A 1 -9.93 -22.94 -17.54
CA THR A 1 -9.48 -24.16 -18.19
C THR A 1 -9.57 -25.32 -17.22
N GLN A 2 -9.64 -26.57 -17.72
CA GLN A 2 -9.93 -27.76 -16.91
C GLN A 2 -9.05 -27.93 -15.67
N PRO A 3 -7.70 -27.80 -15.70
CA PRO A 3 -6.87 -27.97 -14.50
C PRO A 3 -7.13 -26.91 -13.41
N LEU A 4 -7.49 -25.71 -13.80
CA LEU A 4 -7.83 -24.64 -12.86
C LEU A 4 -9.19 -24.94 -12.20
N GLN A 5 -10.16 -25.41 -12.97
CA GLN A 5 -11.47 -25.82 -12.45
C GLN A 5 -11.32 -27.00 -11.47
N GLU A 6 -10.52 -27.99 -11.82
CA GLU A 6 -10.22 -29.13 -10.94
C GLU A 6 -9.59 -28.70 -9.61
N SER A 7 -8.71 -27.67 -9.64
CA SER A 7 -8.13 -27.10 -8.42
C SER A 7 -9.22 -26.46 -7.55
N TYR A 8 -10.11 -25.66 -8.15
CA TYR A 8 -11.21 -25.02 -7.46
C TYR A 8 -12.23 -26.02 -6.89
N ASP A 9 -12.56 -27.04 -7.65
CA ASP A 9 -13.46 -28.13 -7.22
C ASP A 9 -12.87 -28.91 -6.01
N ASN A 10 -11.53 -28.92 -5.87
CA ASN A 10 -10.81 -29.47 -4.73
C ASN A 10 -10.58 -28.44 -3.59
N GLY A 11 -11.22 -27.27 -3.63
CA GLY A 11 -11.13 -26.23 -2.59
C GLY A 11 -9.82 -25.43 -2.60
N LYS A 12 -9.00 -25.57 -3.64
CA LYS A 12 -7.75 -24.80 -3.82
C LYS A 12 -7.99 -23.70 -4.84
N THR A 13 -8.28 -22.50 -4.37
CA THR A 13 -8.60 -21.34 -5.20
C THR A 13 -7.50 -20.30 -5.21
N ASP A 14 -7.43 -19.47 -6.23
CA ASP A 14 -6.60 -18.28 -6.38
C ASP A 14 -5.12 -18.52 -6.03
N GLU A 15 -4.63 -17.96 -4.94
CA GLU A 15 -3.24 -18.06 -4.49
C GLU A 15 -2.79 -19.49 -4.13
N PHE A 16 -3.74 -20.38 -3.86
CA PHE A 16 -3.48 -21.75 -3.42
C PHE A 16 -3.47 -22.77 -4.55
N VAL A 17 -3.70 -22.31 -5.79
CA VAL A 17 -3.58 -23.16 -6.98
C VAL A 17 -2.14 -23.64 -7.12
N GLU A 18 -1.96 -24.97 -7.13
CA GLU A 18 -0.63 -25.57 -7.23
C GLU A 18 -0.05 -25.48 -8.65
N PRO A 19 1.29 -25.38 -8.77
CA PRO A 19 1.95 -25.40 -10.07
C PRO A 19 1.55 -26.65 -10.87
N THR A 20 1.04 -26.44 -12.09
CA THR A 20 0.49 -27.51 -12.92
C THR A 20 1.22 -27.58 -14.25
N VAL A 21 1.70 -28.77 -14.60
CA VAL A 21 2.34 -29.04 -15.89
C VAL A 21 1.32 -29.65 -16.85
N ILE A 22 1.15 -29.01 -18.00
CA ILE A 22 0.27 -29.54 -19.04
C ILE A 22 1.04 -30.58 -19.86
N CYS A 23 0.52 -31.80 -19.87
CA CYS A 23 1.14 -32.95 -20.54
C CYS A 23 0.28 -33.46 -21.70
N LYS A 24 0.93 -34.06 -22.69
CA LYS A 24 0.32 -34.89 -23.71
C LYS A 24 1.07 -36.26 -23.72
N ASP A 25 0.30 -37.32 -23.65
CA ASP A 25 0.86 -38.69 -23.59
C ASP A 25 1.91 -38.89 -22.47
N GLY A 26 1.67 -38.28 -21.30
CA GLY A 26 2.56 -38.34 -20.13
C GLY A 26 3.84 -37.49 -20.21
N GLN A 27 4.01 -36.71 -21.28
CA GLN A 27 5.15 -35.83 -21.46
C GLN A 27 4.72 -34.37 -21.43
N PRO A 28 5.50 -33.46 -20.82
CA PRO A 28 5.24 -32.03 -20.87
C PRO A 28 5.03 -31.53 -22.29
N LEU A 29 3.96 -30.76 -22.53
CA LEU A 29 3.64 -30.26 -23.87
C LEU A 29 4.76 -29.39 -24.45
N SER A 30 5.41 -28.60 -23.58
CA SER A 30 6.55 -27.78 -23.94
C SER A 30 7.44 -27.57 -22.72
N LEU A 31 8.71 -27.40 -22.95
CA LEU A 31 9.73 -27.05 -21.94
C LEU A 31 10.47 -25.80 -22.40
N VAL A 32 10.88 -24.99 -21.44
CA VAL A 32 11.76 -23.85 -21.68
C VAL A 32 13.15 -24.37 -22.08
N LYS A 33 13.69 -23.83 -23.17
CA LYS A 33 15.00 -24.24 -23.74
C LYS A 33 15.93 -23.04 -23.83
N ALA A 34 17.22 -23.31 -23.93
CA ALA A 34 18.22 -22.28 -24.16
C ALA A 34 17.88 -21.44 -25.41
N ASN A 35 18.07 -20.14 -25.27
CA ASN A 35 17.76 -19.11 -26.28
C ASN A 35 16.25 -18.83 -26.50
N ASP A 36 15.36 -19.44 -25.72
CA ASP A 36 13.96 -19.04 -25.74
C ASP A 36 13.81 -17.60 -25.22
N SER A 37 12.70 -16.96 -25.62
CA SER A 37 12.30 -15.66 -25.14
C SER A 37 11.14 -15.77 -24.15
N VAL A 38 11.29 -15.11 -23.02
CA VAL A 38 10.27 -15.06 -21.96
C VAL A 38 9.86 -13.61 -21.75
N ILE A 39 8.56 -13.33 -21.78
CA ILE A 39 7.98 -12.05 -21.37
C ILE A 39 7.27 -12.27 -20.04
N PHE A 40 7.79 -11.65 -18.99
CA PHE A 40 7.23 -11.72 -17.65
C PHE A 40 6.51 -10.40 -17.34
N PHE A 41 5.18 -10.39 -17.49
CA PHE A 41 4.37 -9.18 -17.51
C PHE A 41 3.74 -8.81 -16.15
N ASN A 42 4.33 -9.23 -15.05
CA ASN A 42 3.91 -8.85 -13.71
C ASN A 42 4.19 -7.36 -13.45
N PHE A 43 3.25 -6.70 -12.78
CA PHE A 43 3.42 -5.31 -12.34
C PHE A 43 4.09 -5.20 -10.98
N ARG A 44 3.68 -6.03 -10.02
CA ARG A 44 4.19 -6.04 -8.65
C ARG A 44 5.56 -6.70 -8.60
N PRO A 45 6.55 -6.11 -7.89
CA PRO A 45 7.90 -6.66 -7.83
C PRO A 45 8.09 -7.73 -6.75
N ASP A 46 7.26 -7.78 -5.71
CA ASP A 46 7.44 -8.58 -4.50
C ASP A 46 7.80 -10.05 -4.81
N ARG A 47 6.85 -10.88 -5.22
CA ARG A 47 7.11 -12.29 -5.60
C ARG A 47 7.69 -12.44 -7.02
N ALA A 48 7.51 -11.43 -7.89
CA ALA A 48 8.06 -11.46 -9.24
C ALA A 48 9.59 -11.50 -9.24
N ARG A 49 10.25 -10.90 -8.24
CA ARG A 49 11.71 -10.97 -8.07
C ARG A 49 12.20 -12.39 -7.84
N GLU A 50 11.47 -13.21 -7.08
CA GLU A 50 11.84 -14.60 -6.79
C GLU A 50 11.86 -15.44 -8.07
N MET A 51 10.79 -15.37 -8.87
CA MET A 51 10.71 -16.06 -10.15
C MET A 51 11.77 -15.57 -11.12
N THR A 52 11.99 -14.25 -11.19
CA THR A 52 13.02 -13.67 -12.07
C THR A 52 14.42 -14.14 -11.67
N ARG A 53 14.75 -14.19 -10.37
CA ARG A 53 16.02 -14.77 -9.91
C ARG A 53 16.15 -16.22 -10.29
N ALA A 54 15.12 -17.03 -10.12
CA ALA A 54 15.15 -18.45 -10.48
C ALA A 54 15.44 -18.69 -11.96
N PHE A 55 15.08 -17.77 -12.85
CA PHE A 55 15.37 -17.88 -14.28
C PHE A 55 16.67 -17.19 -14.71
N CYS A 56 16.99 -16.04 -14.14
CA CYS A 56 18.02 -15.14 -14.66
C CYS A 56 19.34 -15.17 -13.90
N ASP A 57 19.33 -15.55 -12.61
CA ASP A 57 20.56 -15.57 -11.81
C ASP A 57 21.31 -16.89 -12.01
N ASP A 58 22.47 -16.85 -12.62
CA ASP A 58 23.34 -18.02 -12.84
C ASP A 58 23.88 -18.60 -11.52
N LYS A 59 23.99 -17.77 -10.47
CA LYS A 59 24.42 -18.12 -9.12
C LYS A 59 23.28 -18.38 -8.15
N PHE A 60 22.07 -18.60 -8.64
CA PHE A 60 20.89 -18.83 -7.83
C PHE A 60 21.04 -20.04 -6.89
N THR A 61 20.73 -19.85 -5.62
CA THR A 61 20.86 -20.86 -4.56
C THR A 61 19.55 -21.18 -3.83
N GLY A 62 18.42 -20.62 -4.23
CA GLY A 62 17.14 -20.79 -3.54
C GLY A 62 16.59 -22.23 -3.60
N PHE A 63 16.90 -22.96 -4.66
CA PHE A 63 16.66 -24.40 -4.81
C PHE A 63 17.57 -24.98 -5.89
N GLU A 64 17.73 -26.31 -5.93
CA GLU A 64 18.50 -26.98 -6.96
C GLU A 64 17.73 -27.02 -8.29
N ARG A 65 18.27 -26.37 -9.32
CA ARG A 65 17.73 -26.43 -10.68
C ARG A 65 18.22 -27.72 -11.35
N LYS A 66 17.34 -28.68 -11.55
CA LYS A 66 17.68 -29.99 -12.18
C LYS A 66 18.30 -29.86 -13.58
N THR A 67 17.94 -28.79 -14.30
CA THR A 67 18.46 -28.49 -15.65
C THR A 67 19.67 -27.54 -15.63
N GLY A 68 20.12 -27.11 -14.46
CA GLY A 68 21.09 -26.03 -14.34
C GLY A 68 20.56 -24.67 -14.81
N PHE A 69 21.48 -23.77 -15.09
CA PHE A 69 21.12 -22.44 -15.64
C PHE A 69 20.82 -22.56 -17.14
N ILE A 70 19.69 -22.03 -17.57
CA ILE A 70 19.26 -22.00 -18.98
C ILE A 70 19.34 -20.54 -19.46
N PRO A 71 20.24 -20.19 -20.40
CA PRO A 71 20.33 -18.83 -20.92
C PRO A 71 19.09 -18.48 -21.75
N LEU A 72 18.41 -17.40 -21.37
CA LEU A 72 17.15 -16.93 -21.96
C LEU A 72 17.25 -15.47 -22.39
N THR A 73 16.41 -15.06 -23.33
CA THR A 73 16.03 -13.64 -23.45
C THR A 73 14.86 -13.37 -22.52
N PHE A 74 15.13 -12.99 -21.28
CA PHE A 74 14.13 -12.77 -20.27
C PHE A 74 13.79 -11.27 -20.16
N VAL A 75 12.55 -10.89 -20.44
CA VAL A 75 12.06 -9.52 -20.43
C VAL A 75 11.04 -9.35 -19.32
N CYS A 76 11.40 -8.58 -18.29
CA CYS A 76 10.50 -8.15 -17.21
C CYS A 76 9.71 -6.93 -17.65
N PHE A 77 8.45 -6.82 -17.29
CA PHE A 77 7.69 -5.58 -17.51
C PHE A 77 8.26 -4.43 -16.69
N LYS A 78 8.58 -4.67 -15.44
CA LYS A 78 9.19 -3.71 -14.52
C LYS A 78 10.56 -4.19 -14.09
N ASP A 79 11.38 -3.29 -13.57
CA ASP A 79 12.58 -3.67 -12.85
C ASP A 79 12.18 -4.12 -11.44
N TYR A 80 12.13 -5.43 -11.24
CA TYR A 80 11.72 -6.01 -9.94
C TYR A 80 12.83 -5.96 -8.89
N ASP A 81 14.09 -5.96 -9.33
CA ASP A 81 15.27 -5.87 -8.47
C ASP A 81 16.49 -5.65 -9.37
N GLU A 82 17.15 -4.51 -9.22
CA GLU A 82 18.31 -4.10 -10.05
C GLU A 82 19.47 -5.09 -9.97
N SER A 83 19.63 -5.80 -8.85
CA SER A 83 20.71 -6.76 -8.63
C SER A 83 20.57 -8.08 -9.40
N ILE A 84 19.42 -8.36 -10.02
CA ILE A 84 19.21 -9.58 -10.78
C ILE A 84 19.92 -9.46 -12.15
N PRO A 85 20.88 -10.37 -12.47
CA PRO A 85 21.57 -10.34 -13.75
C PRO A 85 20.71 -10.91 -14.89
N ASN A 86 21.20 -10.82 -16.12
CA ASN A 86 20.68 -11.52 -17.32
C ASN A 86 19.21 -11.23 -17.66
N LYS A 87 18.61 -10.15 -17.12
CA LYS A 87 17.26 -9.71 -17.47
C LYS A 87 17.28 -8.47 -18.36
N LYS A 88 16.22 -8.30 -19.13
CA LYS A 88 15.86 -7.04 -19.81
C LYS A 88 14.62 -6.45 -19.15
N VAL A 89 14.47 -5.14 -19.20
CA VAL A 89 13.31 -4.42 -18.63
C VAL A 89 12.60 -3.67 -19.73
N ALA A 90 11.30 -3.94 -19.91
CA ALA A 90 10.47 -3.29 -20.93
C ALA A 90 10.12 -1.85 -20.53
N PHE A 91 9.66 -1.67 -19.29
CA PHE A 91 9.25 -0.38 -18.75
C PHE A 91 10.14 -0.03 -17.56
N LYS A 92 11.18 0.74 -17.82
CA LYS A 92 12.08 1.22 -16.77
C LYS A 92 11.31 2.08 -15.78
N LYS A 93 11.76 2.05 -14.52
CA LYS A 93 11.24 2.95 -13.49
C LYS A 93 11.60 4.38 -13.87
N GLU A 94 10.61 5.21 -14.07
CA GLU A 94 10.82 6.66 -14.12
C GLU A 94 10.89 7.17 -12.70
N ASN A 95 11.98 7.82 -12.34
CA ASN A 95 12.07 8.50 -11.06
C ASN A 95 11.19 9.75 -11.11
N ILE A 96 10.14 9.74 -10.32
CA ILE A 96 9.29 10.90 -10.12
C ILE A 96 10.15 11.97 -9.42
N LYS A 97 10.31 13.12 -10.08
CA LYS A 97 11.03 14.26 -9.52
C LYS A 97 10.06 15.25 -8.91
N ASN A 98 10.57 16.03 -7.98
CA ASN A 98 9.81 17.07 -7.29
C ASN A 98 8.58 16.49 -6.59
N THR A 99 8.79 15.38 -5.89
CA THR A 99 7.80 14.83 -4.96
C THR A 99 7.52 15.85 -3.84
N PHE A 100 6.40 15.70 -3.15
CA PHE A 100 6.08 16.62 -2.06
C PHE A 100 7.16 16.62 -0.97
N GLY A 101 7.76 15.44 -0.67
CA GLY A 101 8.87 15.34 0.26
C GLY A 101 10.12 16.10 -0.19
N GLU A 102 10.50 15.99 -1.48
CA GLU A 102 11.59 16.77 -2.06
C GLU A 102 11.28 18.27 -2.06
N PHE A 103 10.04 18.65 -2.35
CA PHE A 103 9.62 20.05 -2.32
C PHE A 103 9.79 20.64 -0.91
N LEU A 104 9.34 19.95 0.12
CA LEU A 104 9.49 20.38 1.51
C LEU A 104 10.98 20.51 1.89
N ALA A 105 11.78 19.51 1.58
CA ALA A 105 13.24 19.52 1.82
C ALA A 105 13.94 20.70 1.14
N ASN A 106 13.62 20.97 -0.12
CA ASN A 106 14.18 22.08 -0.89
C ASN A 106 13.76 23.46 -0.33
N HIS A 107 12.72 23.53 0.49
CA HIS A 107 12.28 24.74 1.18
C HIS A 107 12.68 24.77 2.66
N GLY A 108 13.56 23.86 3.10
CA GLY A 108 14.04 23.80 4.48
C GLY A 108 12.95 23.46 5.49
N LYS A 109 11.92 22.71 5.08
CA LYS A 109 10.78 22.32 5.90
C LYS A 109 11.00 20.95 6.54
N LYS A 110 10.81 20.86 7.84
CA LYS A 110 10.88 19.63 8.61
C LYS A 110 9.58 18.84 8.46
N GLN A 111 9.69 17.57 8.12
CA GLN A 111 8.53 16.71 7.88
C GLN A 111 8.62 15.42 8.70
N LEU A 112 7.48 14.97 9.23
CA LEU A 112 7.34 13.68 9.91
C LEU A 112 6.49 12.73 9.06
N ARG A 113 6.92 11.47 8.97
CA ARG A 113 6.16 10.34 8.43
C ARG A 113 5.82 9.41 9.57
N LEU A 114 4.55 9.17 9.81
CA LEU A 114 4.05 8.37 10.94
C LEU A 114 3.03 7.35 10.44
N ALA A 115 3.27 6.08 10.70
CA ALA A 115 2.29 5.03 10.50
C ALA A 115 2.67 3.77 11.27
N GLU A 116 1.71 2.86 11.43
CA GLU A 116 2.03 1.51 11.84
C GLU A 116 2.55 0.65 10.66
N THR A 117 3.14 -0.51 10.95
CA THR A 117 3.88 -1.36 9.99
C THR A 117 3.17 -1.54 8.66
N GLU A 118 1.86 -1.82 8.66
CA GLU A 118 1.07 -2.13 7.45
C GLU A 118 0.98 -0.95 6.47
N LYS A 119 1.10 0.28 6.96
CA LYS A 119 1.00 1.49 6.15
C LYS A 119 2.27 2.36 6.16
N TYR A 120 3.34 1.88 6.79
CA TYR A 120 4.60 2.63 6.84
C TYR A 120 5.19 2.90 5.46
N ALA A 121 5.24 1.91 4.59
CA ALA A 121 5.72 2.08 3.23
C ALA A 121 4.88 3.09 2.42
N HIS A 122 3.58 3.22 2.74
CA HIS A 122 2.69 4.16 2.05
C HIS A 122 3.04 5.61 2.33
N VAL A 123 3.41 5.93 3.57
CA VAL A 123 3.82 7.29 3.96
C VAL A 123 5.32 7.58 3.76
N THR A 124 6.13 6.57 3.42
CA THR A 124 7.57 6.69 3.19
C THR A 124 7.93 6.39 1.74
N PHE A 125 8.21 5.14 1.41
CA PHE A 125 8.68 4.69 0.11
C PHE A 125 7.76 5.12 -1.05
N PHE A 126 6.45 4.82 -0.96
CA PHE A 126 5.52 5.16 -2.05
C PHE A 126 5.28 6.67 -2.14
N PHE A 127 5.17 7.34 -1.01
CA PHE A 127 4.99 8.79 -0.95
C PHE A 127 6.19 9.55 -1.52
N ASN A 128 7.40 8.99 -1.40
CA ASN A 128 8.64 9.50 -1.95
C ASN A 128 8.90 9.01 -3.40
N GLY A 129 7.84 8.60 -4.12
CA GLY A 129 7.98 8.17 -5.52
C GLY A 129 8.76 6.89 -5.72
N GLY A 130 8.82 6.02 -4.69
CA GLY A 130 9.54 4.76 -4.70
C GLY A 130 11.03 4.90 -4.41
N VAL A 131 11.40 5.91 -3.64
CA VAL A 131 12.75 6.11 -3.08
C VAL A 131 12.72 5.72 -1.61
N GLU A 132 13.62 4.82 -1.18
CA GLU A 132 13.67 4.31 0.19
C GLU A 132 14.32 5.33 1.14
N ASP A 133 15.35 6.01 0.68
CA ASP A 133 16.09 6.97 1.50
C ASP A 133 15.19 8.16 1.87
N PRO A 134 15.23 8.63 3.13
CA PRO A 134 14.51 9.81 3.54
C PRO A 134 15.05 11.06 2.86
N ASN A 135 14.18 12.02 2.61
CA ASN A 135 14.61 13.36 2.18
C ASN A 135 15.34 14.09 3.32
N VAL A 136 16.01 15.18 3.01
CA VAL A 136 16.58 16.06 4.03
C VAL A 136 15.46 16.56 4.95
N ASP A 137 15.72 16.54 6.25
CA ASP A 137 14.74 16.92 7.29
C ASP A 137 13.41 16.11 7.28
N GLU A 138 13.47 14.89 6.73
CA GLU A 138 12.40 13.90 6.82
C GLU A 138 12.66 12.96 8.00
N PHE A 139 11.83 13.06 9.02
CA PHE A 139 11.81 12.19 10.19
C PHE A 139 10.79 11.08 9.99
N ARG A 140 11.07 9.90 10.51
CA ARG A 140 10.20 8.73 10.37
C ARG A 140 9.94 8.11 11.73
N LEU A 141 8.68 7.84 12.03
CA LEU A 141 8.25 7.16 13.24
C LEU A 141 7.38 5.95 12.83
N LEU A 142 7.89 4.77 13.15
CA LEU A 142 7.22 3.50 12.90
C LEU A 142 6.66 2.97 14.21
N VAL A 143 5.36 2.71 14.24
CA VAL A 143 4.69 1.95 15.28
C VAL A 143 4.51 0.51 14.79
N ASN A 144 4.82 -0.49 15.61
CA ASN A 144 4.63 -1.88 15.19
C ASN A 144 3.15 -2.25 15.16
N SER A 145 2.67 -2.82 14.06
CA SER A 145 1.34 -3.42 14.01
C SER A 145 1.25 -4.65 14.94
N PRO A 146 0.06 -4.98 15.48
CA PRO A 146 -0.13 -6.12 16.36
C PRO A 146 0.33 -7.43 15.70
N LYS A 147 1.07 -8.25 16.44
CA LYS A 147 1.52 -9.60 16.05
C LYS A 147 0.87 -10.70 16.89
N ASP A 148 0.02 -10.30 17.82
CA ASP A 148 -0.67 -11.15 18.79
C ASP A 148 -2.02 -11.69 18.28
N VAL A 149 -2.44 -11.29 17.07
CA VAL A 149 -3.66 -11.75 16.41
C VAL A 149 -3.35 -12.30 15.01
N ALA A 150 -4.13 -13.27 14.56
CA ALA A 150 -3.98 -13.86 13.23
C ALA A 150 -4.52 -12.94 12.13
N THR A 151 -5.61 -12.23 12.41
CA THR A 151 -6.26 -11.29 11.51
C THR A 151 -6.74 -10.07 12.30
N TYR A 152 -6.82 -8.91 11.66
CA TYR A 152 -7.09 -7.63 12.34
C TYR A 152 -8.56 -7.42 12.72
N ASP A 153 -9.49 -8.25 12.27
CA ASP A 153 -10.87 -8.27 12.79
C ASP A 153 -10.93 -8.68 14.27
N LEU A 154 -9.94 -9.41 14.76
CA LEU A 154 -9.80 -9.79 16.17
C LEU A 154 -9.27 -8.64 17.05
N LYS A 155 -8.69 -7.61 16.46
CA LYS A 155 -8.15 -6.42 17.11
C LYS A 155 -8.31 -5.19 16.21
N PRO A 156 -9.56 -4.70 16.01
CA PRO A 156 -9.85 -3.66 15.02
C PRO A 156 -9.16 -2.32 15.27
N GLU A 157 -8.82 -2.01 16.52
CA GLU A 157 -8.06 -0.82 16.89
C GLU A 157 -6.60 -0.89 16.43
N MET A 158 -6.08 -2.09 16.14
CA MET A 158 -4.69 -2.31 15.74
C MET A 158 -3.72 -1.54 16.64
N SER A 159 -2.79 -0.77 16.08
CA SER A 159 -1.89 0.13 16.83
C SER A 159 -2.29 1.61 16.69
N ALA A 160 -3.48 1.90 16.17
CA ALA A 160 -3.94 3.29 16.02
C ALA A 160 -3.93 4.11 17.31
N PRO A 161 -4.24 3.56 18.52
CA PRO A 161 -4.13 4.34 19.76
C PRO A 161 -2.73 4.90 20.00
N GLU A 162 -1.67 4.12 19.75
CA GLU A 162 -0.28 4.55 19.87
C GLU A 162 0.07 5.57 18.78
N VAL A 163 -0.25 5.27 17.52
CA VAL A 163 -0.09 6.21 16.40
C VAL A 163 -0.77 7.55 16.67
N GLY A 164 -1.98 7.53 17.22
CA GLY A 164 -2.74 8.73 17.56
C GLY A 164 -2.13 9.55 18.70
N MET A 165 -1.55 8.88 19.71
CA MET A 165 -0.82 9.57 20.79
C MET A 165 0.43 10.25 20.26
N ASP A 166 1.23 9.52 19.47
CA ASP A 166 2.45 10.03 18.84
C ASP A 166 2.13 11.21 17.91
N LEU A 167 1.01 11.15 17.17
CA LEU A 167 0.55 12.24 16.33
C LEU A 167 0.27 13.50 17.13
N VAL A 168 -0.50 13.39 18.23
CA VAL A 168 -0.84 14.53 19.08
C VAL A 168 0.41 15.14 19.73
N GLU A 169 1.35 14.28 20.18
CA GLU A 169 2.62 14.74 20.72
C GLU A 169 3.46 15.46 19.65
N ALA A 170 3.55 14.88 18.44
CA ALA A 170 4.26 15.46 17.33
C ALA A 170 3.70 16.84 16.93
N ILE A 171 2.37 16.98 16.87
CA ILE A 171 1.70 18.26 16.58
C ILE A 171 2.07 19.31 17.64
N LYS A 172 1.91 18.96 18.93
CA LYS A 172 2.15 19.88 20.06
C LYS A 172 3.63 20.21 20.29
N SER A 173 4.55 19.41 19.72
CA SER A 173 5.99 19.62 19.88
C SER A 173 6.56 20.83 19.15
N ASP A 174 5.82 21.39 18.19
CA ASP A 174 6.25 22.47 17.28
C ASP A 174 7.58 22.17 16.54
N LYS A 175 7.90 20.87 16.41
CA LYS A 175 9.15 20.40 15.80
C LYS A 175 9.07 20.28 14.29
N TYR A 176 7.87 20.01 13.76
CA TYR A 176 7.64 19.69 12.37
C TYR A 176 6.73 20.73 11.70
N ASP A 177 7.12 21.15 10.48
CA ASP A 177 6.27 22.00 9.65
C ASP A 177 5.14 21.22 8.99
N VAL A 178 5.38 19.92 8.67
CA VAL A 178 4.40 19.04 8.01
C VAL A 178 4.47 17.64 8.63
N ILE A 179 3.29 17.10 8.94
CA ILE A 179 3.15 15.71 9.43
C ILE A 179 2.28 14.94 8.45
N ILE A 180 2.76 13.79 7.98
CA ILE A 180 2.04 12.88 7.09
C ILE A 180 1.85 11.57 7.81
N ILE A 181 0.59 11.16 7.95
CA ILE A 181 0.19 9.98 8.71
C ILE A 181 -0.78 9.13 7.88
N ASN A 182 -0.79 7.82 8.14
CA ASN A 182 -1.83 6.92 7.68
C ASN A 182 -2.30 6.02 8.84
N PHE A 183 -3.62 6.00 9.09
CA PHE A 183 -4.27 5.03 9.95
C PHE A 183 -4.66 3.80 9.13
N ALA A 184 -4.06 2.66 9.42
CA ALA A 184 -4.21 1.43 8.64
C ALA A 184 -5.58 0.74 8.80
N ASN A 185 -6.31 1.05 9.86
CA ASN A 185 -7.43 0.27 10.34
C ASN A 185 -8.56 0.07 9.33
N PRO A 186 -9.13 1.09 8.67
CA PRO A 186 -10.27 0.88 7.78
C PRO A 186 -9.93 -0.04 6.60
N ASP A 187 -8.71 0.04 6.08
CA ASP A 187 -8.25 -0.81 5.00
C ASP A 187 -7.95 -2.23 5.47
N MET A 188 -7.09 -2.37 6.47
CA MET A 188 -6.62 -3.69 6.93
C MET A 188 -7.76 -4.54 7.53
N VAL A 189 -8.66 -3.93 8.29
CA VAL A 189 -9.86 -4.61 8.82
C VAL A 189 -10.89 -4.83 7.73
N GLY A 190 -11.03 -3.89 6.78
CA GLY A 190 -11.89 -4.02 5.61
C GLY A 190 -11.58 -5.26 4.78
N HIS A 191 -10.30 -5.58 4.60
CA HIS A 191 -9.85 -6.79 3.90
C HIS A 191 -10.31 -8.11 4.54
N THR A 192 -10.70 -8.10 5.81
CA THR A 192 -11.21 -9.30 6.49
C THR A 192 -12.67 -9.64 6.12
N GLY A 193 -13.42 -8.68 5.58
CA GLY A 193 -14.85 -8.85 5.28
C GLY A 193 -15.77 -8.84 6.50
N VAL A 194 -15.24 -8.59 7.70
CA VAL A 194 -15.98 -8.63 8.97
C VAL A 194 -16.52 -7.23 9.31
N ILE A 195 -17.76 -6.94 8.87
CA ILE A 195 -18.39 -5.62 9.02
C ILE A 195 -18.41 -5.10 10.46
N PRO A 196 -18.80 -5.87 11.51
CA PRO A 196 -18.76 -5.35 12.88
C PRO A 196 -17.37 -4.93 13.36
N ALA A 197 -16.32 -5.58 12.86
CA ALA A 197 -14.94 -5.19 13.15
C ALA A 197 -14.54 -3.91 12.41
N ALA A 198 -14.93 -3.78 11.14
CA ALA A 198 -14.69 -2.58 10.36
C ALA A 198 -15.36 -1.33 10.95
N ILE A 199 -16.59 -1.47 11.49
CA ILE A 199 -17.26 -0.39 12.21
C ILE A 199 -16.41 0.07 13.40
N LYS A 200 -15.93 -0.85 14.25
CA LYS A 200 -15.07 -0.51 15.38
C LYS A 200 -13.75 0.13 14.95
N ALA A 201 -13.18 -0.33 13.83
CA ALA A 201 -11.97 0.25 13.26
C ALA A 201 -12.20 1.72 12.86
N VAL A 202 -13.30 2.01 12.17
CA VAL A 202 -13.66 3.38 11.75
C VAL A 202 -13.97 4.26 12.96
N GLU A 203 -14.75 3.77 13.94
CA GLU A 203 -15.04 4.49 15.19
C GLU A 203 -13.75 4.85 15.94
N LYS A 204 -12.77 3.94 15.98
CA LYS A 204 -11.48 4.22 16.63
C LYS A 204 -10.69 5.29 15.87
N VAL A 205 -10.66 5.24 14.54
CA VAL A 205 -9.98 6.25 13.72
C VAL A 205 -10.69 7.61 13.87
N ASP A 206 -12.01 7.66 13.89
CA ASP A 206 -12.77 8.89 14.10
C ASP A 206 -12.44 9.56 15.44
N GLU A 207 -12.40 8.78 16.54
CA GLU A 207 -11.94 9.26 17.86
C GLU A 207 -10.56 9.92 17.80
N LEU A 208 -9.60 9.27 17.09
CA LEU A 208 -8.22 9.75 17.03
C LEU A 208 -8.06 10.93 16.10
N VAL A 209 -8.83 10.98 15.02
CA VAL A 209 -8.91 12.15 14.13
C VAL A 209 -9.50 13.36 14.91
N GLY A 210 -10.50 13.15 15.74
CA GLY A 210 -11.01 14.19 16.63
C GLY A 210 -9.93 14.79 17.54
N LYS A 211 -9.11 13.94 18.18
CA LYS A 211 -7.96 14.39 18.99
C LYS A 211 -6.90 15.16 18.18
N ALA A 212 -6.66 14.73 16.93
CA ALA A 212 -5.76 15.43 16.03
C ALA A 212 -6.31 16.81 15.63
N VAL A 213 -7.61 16.90 15.35
CA VAL A 213 -8.30 18.18 15.08
C VAL A 213 -8.13 19.15 16.23
N ASP A 214 -8.35 18.70 17.47
CA ASP A 214 -8.16 19.53 18.66
C ASP A 214 -6.71 19.98 18.82
N ALA A 215 -5.75 19.05 18.64
CA ALA A 215 -4.33 19.38 18.74
C ALA A 215 -3.86 20.38 17.66
N VAL A 216 -4.35 20.24 16.43
CA VAL A 216 -4.06 21.18 15.33
C VAL A 216 -4.64 22.55 15.62
N LYS A 217 -5.82 22.61 16.23
CA LYS A 217 -6.42 23.87 16.69
C LYS A 217 -5.56 24.57 17.74
N ASP A 218 -5.03 23.81 18.70
CA ASP A 218 -4.21 24.36 19.80
C ASP A 218 -2.92 25.04 19.28
N VAL A 219 -2.44 24.67 18.09
CA VAL A 219 -1.23 25.21 17.46
C VAL A 219 -1.51 26.10 16.24
N ASP A 220 -2.75 26.48 16.01
CA ASP A 220 -3.18 27.28 14.85
C ASP A 220 -2.76 26.65 13.51
N GLY A 221 -2.84 25.35 13.42
CA GLY A 221 -2.45 24.57 12.27
C GLY A 221 -3.57 24.35 11.26
N VAL A 222 -3.25 23.65 10.17
CA VAL A 222 -4.20 23.22 9.13
C VAL A 222 -4.14 21.72 8.98
N LEU A 223 -5.30 21.04 8.90
CA LEU A 223 -5.37 19.60 8.72
C LEU A 223 -6.10 19.25 7.42
N PHE A 224 -5.52 18.35 6.63
CA PHE A 224 -6.18 17.67 5.51
C PHE A 224 -6.46 16.23 5.91
N ILE A 225 -7.73 15.82 5.73
CA ILE A 225 -8.16 14.43 5.96
C ILE A 225 -8.60 13.85 4.63
N CYS A 226 -8.00 12.74 4.24
CA CYS A 226 -8.38 12.02 3.02
C CYS A 226 -8.11 10.51 3.20
N ALA A 227 -8.52 9.72 2.22
CA ALA A 227 -8.07 8.34 2.09
C ALA A 227 -7.26 8.17 0.81
N ASP A 228 -6.36 7.19 0.80
CA ASP A 228 -5.57 6.82 -0.38
C ASP A 228 -6.40 6.03 -1.40
N HIS A 229 -7.40 5.27 -0.96
CA HIS A 229 -8.37 4.53 -1.77
C HIS A 229 -9.59 4.15 -0.94
N GLY A 230 -10.63 3.59 -1.58
CA GLY A 230 -11.78 3.01 -0.92
C GLY A 230 -11.55 1.53 -0.57
N ASN A 231 -12.18 1.07 0.50
CA ASN A 231 -12.24 -0.33 0.94
C ASN A 231 -13.46 -0.53 1.87
N ALA A 232 -13.39 -0.01 3.11
CA ALA A 232 -14.40 -0.24 4.15
C ALA A 232 -15.79 0.32 3.83
N GLU A 233 -15.91 1.24 2.89
CA GLU A 233 -17.21 1.79 2.46
C GLU A 233 -18.02 0.78 1.63
N LYS A 234 -17.40 -0.29 1.10
CA LYS A 234 -18.05 -1.34 0.33
C LYS A 234 -17.52 -2.70 0.75
N MET A 235 -18.11 -3.30 1.75
CA MET A 235 -17.72 -4.62 2.26
C MET A 235 -18.66 -5.76 1.82
N ILE A 236 -19.67 -5.47 0.99
CA ILE A 236 -20.59 -6.44 0.41
C ILE A 236 -20.64 -6.22 -1.09
N ASP A 237 -20.57 -7.30 -1.83
CA ASP A 237 -20.93 -7.30 -3.24
C ASP A 237 -22.45 -7.24 -3.35
N TYR A 238 -22.98 -6.17 -3.92
CA TYR A 238 -24.42 -5.93 -3.97
C TYR A 238 -25.18 -6.84 -4.95
N GLU A 239 -24.48 -7.50 -5.87
CA GLU A 239 -25.09 -8.41 -6.83
C GLU A 239 -25.19 -9.84 -6.25
N THR A 240 -24.15 -10.27 -5.55
CA THR A 240 -24.03 -11.64 -5.05
C THR A 240 -24.35 -11.77 -3.56
N GLY A 241 -24.31 -10.69 -2.79
CA GLY A 241 -24.41 -10.68 -1.33
C GLY A 241 -23.16 -11.23 -0.62
N ALA A 242 -22.12 -11.60 -1.36
CA ALA A 242 -20.87 -12.10 -0.81
C ALA A 242 -20.02 -10.98 -0.16
N PRO A 243 -19.11 -11.30 0.78
CA PRO A 243 -18.16 -10.33 1.27
C PRO A 243 -17.30 -9.75 0.14
N HIS A 244 -17.14 -8.43 0.12
CA HIS A 244 -16.23 -7.71 -0.75
C HIS A 244 -15.04 -7.23 0.07
N THR A 245 -13.85 -7.72 -0.23
CA THR A 245 -12.63 -7.51 0.57
C THR A 245 -11.54 -6.77 -0.21
N ALA A 246 -11.83 -6.30 -1.42
CA ALA A 246 -10.90 -5.62 -2.30
C ALA A 246 -11.05 -4.10 -2.21
N HIS A 247 -10.01 -3.39 -2.67
CA HIS A 247 -10.09 -1.94 -2.83
C HIS A 247 -11.15 -1.56 -3.86
N THR A 248 -11.74 -0.37 -3.69
CA THR A 248 -12.71 0.20 -4.61
C THR A 248 -12.15 1.44 -5.30
N THR A 249 -12.76 1.81 -6.42
CA THR A 249 -12.52 3.08 -7.11
C THR A 249 -13.54 4.15 -6.74
N ASN A 250 -14.28 3.94 -5.66
CA ASN A 250 -15.24 4.91 -5.16
C ASN A 250 -14.53 6.23 -4.78
N PRO A 251 -15.20 7.37 -4.92
CA PRO A 251 -14.69 8.64 -4.41
C PRO A 251 -14.42 8.55 -2.91
N VAL A 252 -13.27 9.07 -2.50
CA VAL A 252 -12.89 9.18 -1.09
C VAL A 252 -13.11 10.60 -0.58
N PRO A 253 -13.34 10.80 0.73
CA PRO A 253 -13.47 12.14 1.30
C PRO A 253 -12.14 12.92 1.15
N PHE A 254 -12.26 14.23 0.99
CA PHE A 254 -11.15 15.17 1.11
C PHE A 254 -11.63 16.38 1.89
N ILE A 255 -11.21 16.48 3.13
CA ILE A 255 -11.71 17.45 4.11
C ILE A 255 -10.56 18.38 4.50
N LEU A 256 -10.82 19.68 4.46
CA LEU A 256 -9.94 20.71 4.99
C LEU A 256 -10.50 21.16 6.34
N VAL A 257 -9.68 21.06 7.38
CA VAL A 257 -9.95 21.60 8.70
C VAL A 257 -9.02 22.79 8.94
N ASN A 258 -9.58 23.97 9.04
CA ASN A 258 -8.90 25.20 9.42
C ASN A 258 -9.83 26.04 10.32
N TYR A 259 -9.28 26.98 11.06
CA TYR A 259 -10.01 27.73 12.07
C TYR A 259 -10.24 29.18 11.68
N ASP A 260 -9.77 29.56 10.52
CA ASP A 260 -10.07 30.85 9.89
C ASP A 260 -10.53 30.66 8.44
N ASP A 261 -11.00 31.70 7.80
CA ASP A 261 -11.46 31.68 6.41
C ASP A 261 -10.29 31.88 5.40
N SER A 262 -9.02 31.78 5.85
CA SER A 262 -7.84 32.04 5.03
C SER A 262 -7.62 30.98 3.94
N TYR A 263 -8.14 29.77 4.11
CA TYR A 263 -8.01 28.67 3.17
C TYR A 263 -9.37 28.16 2.70
N THR A 264 -9.49 27.94 1.41
CA THR A 264 -10.67 27.34 0.80
C THR A 264 -10.28 26.28 -0.21
N LEU A 265 -11.03 25.17 -0.30
CA LEU A 265 -10.86 24.16 -1.34
C LEU A 265 -11.51 24.65 -2.64
N ARG A 266 -10.76 24.56 -3.75
CA ARG A 266 -11.31 24.83 -5.09
C ARG A 266 -11.57 23.50 -5.80
N GLY A 267 -12.84 23.21 -6.11
CA GLY A 267 -13.19 22.08 -6.94
C GLY A 267 -12.85 22.31 -8.43
N LYS A 268 -12.83 21.23 -9.20
CA LYS A 268 -12.59 21.26 -10.67
C LYS A 268 -13.54 22.22 -11.44
N SER A 269 -14.70 22.54 -10.87
CA SER A 269 -15.68 23.49 -11.43
C SER A 269 -15.40 24.94 -11.08
N GLY A 270 -14.29 25.25 -10.41
CA GLY A 270 -14.00 26.60 -9.92
C GLY A 270 -14.87 27.04 -8.72
N ARG A 271 -15.71 26.17 -8.19
CA ARG A 271 -16.49 26.43 -6.98
C ARG A 271 -15.58 26.23 -5.76
N SER A 272 -15.54 27.20 -4.87
CA SER A 272 -14.92 27.05 -3.55
C SER A 272 -15.91 26.41 -2.58
N TYR A 273 -15.42 25.43 -1.80
CA TYR A 273 -16.18 24.82 -0.73
C TYR A 273 -15.52 25.24 0.59
N THR A 274 -16.27 25.99 1.41
CA THR A 274 -15.84 26.30 2.78
C THR A 274 -16.56 25.32 3.69
N TYR A 275 -15.82 24.52 4.44
CA TYR A 275 -16.38 23.69 5.50
C TYR A 275 -16.40 24.55 6.76
N ARG A 276 -17.58 24.99 7.20
CA ARG A 276 -17.73 25.60 8.51
C ARG A 276 -17.94 24.51 9.54
N ASN A 277 -17.08 24.45 10.54
CA ASN A 277 -17.31 23.63 11.70
C ASN A 277 -18.46 24.23 12.48
N TYR A 278 -19.64 23.63 12.41
CA TYR A 278 -20.71 23.95 13.34
C TYR A 278 -20.38 23.23 14.65
N GLY A 279 -19.60 23.88 15.49
CA GLY A 279 -19.39 23.45 16.87
C GLY A 279 -20.74 23.31 17.56
N THR A 280 -21.02 22.13 18.09
CA THR A 280 -22.06 21.88 19.07
C THR A 280 -21.55 22.27 20.43
#